data_b1613215fe5d3e9bdf864521f3358d7d
#
_entry.id   b1613215fe5d3e9bdf864521f3358d7d
#
_cell.length_a   1.000
_cell.length_b   1.000
_cell.length_c   1.000
_cell.angle_alpha   90.00
_cell.angle_beta   90.00
_cell.angle_gamma   90.00
#
_symmetry.space_group_name_H-M   'P 1'
#
loop_
_entity.id
_entity.type
_entity.pdbx_description
1 polymer ?
#
loop_
_entity_poly.entity_id
_entity_poly.type
_entity_poly.pdbx_seq_one_letter_code
_entity_poly.pdbx_strand_id
1 'polypeptide(L)'
;MTIKIGINGFGRIGRNVLRSAVQNFSDIEVVGINDLLEPEYLAYMLQYDSVHGRFQGTVSVEGNTLIVNGKKIRLTQERDPANLKWNEVGADVVIESTGLFLDKVTAQKHIDAGAKKVILSAPSKDDTPMFVFGVNHDTYAGQAIVSNASCTTNCLAPVAKVLNDKWGIKRGLMTTVHAATATQKTVDGPSNKDWRGGRGILENIIPSSTGAAKAVGVVIPELNKKLTGMSFRVPTSDVSV
;
A
#
# COMPACT_ATOMS: atom_id res chain seq x y z
N MET A 1 4.56 -6.64 23.83
CA MET A 1 3.08 -6.55 23.54
C MET A 1 2.93 -6.76 22.05
N THR A 2 2.12 -7.74 21.62
CA THR A 2 1.95 -8.05 20.18
C THR A 2 0.91 -7.14 19.59
N ILE A 3 1.22 -6.50 18.46
CA ILE A 3 0.28 -5.67 17.70
C ILE A 3 -0.51 -6.56 16.75
N LYS A 4 -1.81 -6.57 16.88
CA LYS A 4 -2.70 -7.35 16.01
C LYS A 4 -3.16 -6.50 14.84
N ILE A 5 -2.93 -6.99 13.62
CA ILE A 5 -3.29 -6.28 12.40
C ILE A 5 -4.36 -7.00 11.58
N GLY A 6 -5.29 -6.20 11.06
CA GLY A 6 -6.21 -6.59 9.99
C GLY A 6 -5.70 -6.07 8.64
N ILE A 7 -6.00 -6.76 7.56
CA ILE A 7 -5.66 -6.35 6.19
C ILE A 7 -6.95 -6.29 5.38
N ASN A 8 -7.27 -5.13 4.83
CA ASN A 8 -8.37 -4.97 3.88
C ASN A 8 -7.81 -4.83 2.47
N GLY A 9 -8.09 -5.82 1.61
CA GLY A 9 -7.49 -5.96 0.29
C GLY A 9 -6.23 -6.83 0.30
N PHE A 10 -6.34 -8.04 -0.22
CA PHE A 10 -5.23 -9.00 -0.25
C PHE A 10 -4.58 -9.09 -1.64
N GLY A 11 -4.48 -7.92 -2.30
CA GLY A 11 -3.73 -7.71 -3.54
C GLY A 11 -2.21 -7.78 -3.32
N ARG A 12 -1.43 -7.21 -4.23
CA ARG A 12 0.05 -7.18 -4.11
C ARG A 12 0.51 -6.63 -2.76
N ILE A 13 -0.07 -5.50 -2.35
CA ILE A 13 0.36 -4.80 -1.12
C ILE A 13 -0.03 -5.61 0.12
N GLY A 14 -1.30 -6.01 0.25
CA GLY A 14 -1.76 -6.77 1.42
C GLY A 14 -1.01 -8.08 1.61
N ARG A 15 -0.73 -8.83 0.52
CA ARG A 15 0.07 -10.05 0.59
C ARG A 15 1.51 -9.80 1.03
N ASN A 16 2.14 -8.74 0.52
CA ASN A 16 3.52 -8.41 0.91
C ASN A 16 3.60 -7.89 2.34
N VAL A 17 2.58 -7.18 2.83
CA VAL A 17 2.47 -6.82 4.26
C VAL A 17 2.42 -8.08 5.12
N LEU A 18 1.59 -9.08 4.78
CA LEU A 18 1.55 -10.34 5.52
C LEU A 18 2.90 -11.07 5.46
N ARG A 19 3.49 -11.20 4.27
CA ARG A 19 4.81 -11.84 4.11
C ARG A 19 5.86 -11.16 5.00
N SER A 20 5.93 -9.84 4.96
CA SER A 20 6.86 -9.07 5.78
C SER A 20 6.60 -9.22 7.27
N ALA A 21 5.33 -9.14 7.69
CA ALA A 21 4.95 -9.30 9.09
C ALA A 21 5.39 -10.66 9.65
N VAL A 22 5.12 -11.74 8.90
CA VAL A 22 5.44 -13.11 9.34
C VAL A 22 6.94 -13.41 9.32
N GLN A 23 7.67 -12.83 8.36
CA GLN A 23 9.08 -13.16 8.15
C GLN A 23 10.04 -12.30 8.98
N ASN A 24 9.67 -11.05 9.27
CA ASN A 24 10.61 -10.07 9.82
C ASN A 24 10.24 -9.53 11.20
N PHE A 25 9.01 -9.81 11.70
CA PHE A 25 8.53 -9.21 12.94
C PHE A 25 7.92 -10.28 13.86
N SER A 26 8.42 -10.35 15.10
CA SER A 26 7.89 -11.27 16.12
C SER A 26 6.76 -10.66 16.96
N ASP A 27 6.60 -9.35 16.90
CA ASP A 27 5.65 -8.55 17.67
C ASP A 27 4.45 -8.07 16.84
N ILE A 28 4.34 -8.51 15.59
CA ILE A 28 3.19 -8.26 14.72
C ILE A 28 2.47 -9.58 14.42
N GLU A 29 1.15 -9.57 14.56
CA GLU A 29 0.29 -10.72 14.25
C GLU A 29 -0.84 -10.30 13.31
N VAL A 30 -0.97 -10.98 12.17
CA VAL A 30 -2.11 -10.82 11.27
C VAL A 30 -3.26 -11.68 11.79
N VAL A 31 -4.40 -11.06 12.12
CA VAL A 31 -5.55 -11.75 12.74
C VAL A 31 -6.78 -11.82 11.83
N GLY A 32 -6.85 -10.99 10.81
CA GLY A 32 -7.95 -10.99 9.85
C GLY A 32 -7.55 -10.40 8.51
N ILE A 33 -8.14 -10.93 7.45
CA ILE A 33 -7.97 -10.47 6.07
C ILE A 33 -9.35 -10.38 5.44
N ASN A 34 -9.59 -9.31 4.71
CA ASN A 34 -10.77 -9.16 3.86
C ASN A 34 -10.35 -9.03 2.40
N ASP A 35 -10.94 -9.86 1.55
CA ASP A 35 -10.85 -9.75 0.09
C ASP A 35 -12.07 -10.42 -0.53
N LEU A 36 -12.44 -10.06 -1.76
CA LEU A 36 -13.64 -10.59 -2.43
C LEU A 36 -13.41 -11.94 -3.13
N LEU A 37 -12.18 -12.43 -3.12
CA LEU A 37 -11.80 -13.70 -3.75
C LEU A 37 -11.99 -14.88 -2.78
N GLU A 38 -12.08 -16.08 -3.35
CA GLU A 38 -12.24 -17.31 -2.59
C GLU A 38 -11.00 -17.63 -1.73
N PRO A 39 -11.20 -18.20 -0.53
CA PRO A 39 -10.12 -18.51 0.41
C PRO A 39 -8.97 -19.33 -0.19
N GLU A 40 -9.26 -20.34 -0.96
CA GLU A 40 -8.27 -21.21 -1.61
C GLU A 40 -7.41 -20.44 -2.61
N TYR A 41 -8.02 -19.49 -3.33
CA TYR A 41 -7.30 -18.65 -4.28
C TYR A 41 -6.40 -17.64 -3.56
N LEU A 42 -6.84 -17.08 -2.44
CA LEU A 42 -6.01 -16.21 -1.60
C LEU A 42 -4.79 -16.96 -1.05
N ALA A 43 -4.98 -18.19 -0.61
CA ALA A 43 -3.89 -19.07 -0.15
C ALA A 43 -2.90 -19.38 -1.27
N TYR A 44 -3.40 -19.71 -2.46
CA TYR A 44 -2.58 -19.95 -3.65
C TYR A 44 -1.74 -18.72 -4.00
N MET A 45 -2.35 -17.53 -4.04
CA MET A 45 -1.65 -16.28 -4.35
C MET A 45 -0.67 -15.85 -3.27
N LEU A 46 -0.88 -16.21 -2.01
CA LEU A 46 0.11 -16.02 -0.95
C LEU A 46 1.30 -16.95 -1.12
N GLN A 47 1.03 -18.20 -1.45
CA GLN A 47 2.05 -19.23 -1.56
C GLN A 47 2.98 -19.01 -2.74
N TYR A 48 2.45 -18.56 -3.88
CA TYR A 48 3.21 -18.38 -5.12
C TYR A 48 3.21 -16.92 -5.55
N ASP A 49 4.39 -16.37 -5.72
CA ASP A 49 4.56 -14.99 -6.17
C ASP A 49 5.64 -14.95 -7.25
N SER A 50 5.32 -14.33 -8.39
CA SER A 50 6.22 -14.28 -9.55
C SER A 50 7.46 -13.43 -9.32
N VAL A 51 7.42 -12.50 -8.36
CA VAL A 51 8.52 -11.58 -8.04
C VAL A 51 9.30 -12.06 -6.83
N HIS A 52 8.58 -12.36 -5.73
CA HIS A 52 9.19 -12.72 -4.44
C HIS A 52 9.29 -14.23 -4.21
N GLY A 53 8.91 -15.04 -5.21
CA GLY A 53 9.00 -16.48 -5.16
C GLY A 53 8.02 -17.14 -4.17
N ARG A 54 8.25 -18.41 -3.91
CA ARG A 54 7.40 -19.21 -3.02
C ARG A 54 7.50 -18.67 -1.58
N PHE A 55 6.34 -18.61 -0.90
CA PHE A 55 6.29 -18.24 0.51
C PHE A 55 7.13 -19.19 1.37
N GLN A 56 7.96 -18.65 2.22
CA GLN A 56 8.82 -19.43 3.10
C GLN A 56 8.03 -19.79 4.38
N GLY A 57 7.28 -20.88 4.29
CA GLY A 57 6.43 -21.36 5.37
C GLY A 57 5.28 -22.21 4.87
N THR A 58 4.35 -22.53 5.77
CA THR A 58 3.17 -23.33 5.45
C THR A 58 1.95 -22.43 5.27
N VAL A 59 1.14 -22.74 4.26
CA VAL A 59 -0.14 -22.05 3.99
C VAL A 59 -1.19 -23.13 3.73
N SER A 60 -2.31 -23.07 4.44
CA SER A 60 -3.47 -23.90 4.22
C SER A 60 -4.76 -23.14 4.50
N VAL A 61 -5.90 -23.72 4.15
CA VAL A 61 -7.23 -23.14 4.35
C VAL A 61 -8.14 -24.16 5.03
N GLU A 62 -8.93 -23.70 5.99
CA GLU A 62 -10.01 -24.44 6.61
C GLU A 62 -11.28 -23.55 6.61
N GLY A 63 -12.20 -23.78 5.68
CA GLY A 63 -13.35 -22.90 5.48
C GLY A 63 -12.94 -21.44 5.28
N ASN A 64 -13.47 -20.53 6.06
CA ASN A 64 -13.12 -19.10 6.00
C ASN A 64 -11.92 -18.74 6.90
N THR A 65 -10.95 -19.63 7.04
CA THR A 65 -9.76 -19.42 7.86
C THR A 65 -8.51 -19.74 7.04
N LEU A 66 -7.64 -18.76 6.86
CA LEU A 66 -6.31 -18.96 6.33
C LEU A 66 -5.38 -19.36 7.49
N ILE A 67 -4.58 -20.40 7.30
CA ILE A 67 -3.62 -20.87 8.30
C ILE A 67 -2.22 -20.64 7.74
N VAL A 68 -1.45 -19.79 8.40
CA VAL A 68 -0.08 -19.45 8.01
C VAL A 68 0.86 -19.81 9.16
N ASN A 69 1.77 -20.75 8.92
CA ASN A 69 2.69 -21.26 9.95
C ASN A 69 1.95 -21.71 11.23
N GLY A 70 0.79 -22.35 11.07
CA GLY A 70 -0.06 -22.80 12.17
C GLY A 70 -0.91 -21.72 12.84
N LYS A 71 -0.74 -20.45 12.49
CA LYS A 71 -1.58 -19.34 13.01
C LYS A 71 -2.82 -19.16 12.17
N LYS A 72 -3.98 -19.06 12.83
CA LYS A 72 -5.29 -18.90 12.20
C LYS A 72 -5.58 -17.41 11.93
N ILE A 73 -5.97 -17.09 10.70
CA ILE A 73 -6.32 -15.75 10.23
C ILE A 73 -7.75 -15.82 9.68
N ARG A 74 -8.66 -15.04 10.23
CA ARG A 74 -10.05 -14.97 9.74
C ARG A 74 -10.07 -14.36 8.35
N LEU A 75 -10.79 -15.00 7.41
CA LEU A 75 -11.09 -14.45 6.09
C LEU A 75 -12.52 -13.94 6.04
N THR A 76 -12.74 -12.81 5.37
CA THR A 76 -14.05 -12.24 5.07
C THR A 76 -14.11 -11.79 3.61
N GLN A 77 -15.33 -11.72 3.04
CA GLN A 77 -15.60 -11.30 1.66
C GLN A 77 -16.58 -10.11 1.66
N GLU A 78 -16.28 -9.09 2.46
CA GLU A 78 -17.16 -7.95 2.66
C GLU A 78 -16.76 -6.76 1.77
N ARG A 79 -17.76 -6.17 1.11
CA ARG A 79 -17.58 -4.97 0.28
C ARG A 79 -17.54 -3.68 1.10
N ASP A 80 -18.35 -3.61 2.16
CA ASP A 80 -18.39 -2.43 3.03
C ASP A 80 -17.53 -2.67 4.28
N PRO A 81 -16.47 -1.86 4.49
CA PRO A 81 -15.61 -2.00 5.66
C PRO A 81 -16.33 -1.90 7.01
N ALA A 82 -17.48 -1.25 7.07
CA ALA A 82 -18.27 -1.15 8.30
C ALA A 82 -18.74 -2.52 8.84
N ASN A 83 -18.83 -3.54 7.97
CA ASN A 83 -19.27 -4.88 8.32
C ASN A 83 -18.13 -5.83 8.71
N LEU A 84 -16.88 -5.37 8.74
CA LEU A 84 -15.70 -6.22 8.90
C LEU A 84 -15.48 -6.72 10.33
N LYS A 85 -16.14 -6.08 11.32
CA LYS A 85 -16.12 -6.50 12.73
C LYS A 85 -14.71 -6.82 13.23
N TRP A 86 -13.79 -5.87 13.10
CA TRP A 86 -12.39 -6.01 13.50
C TRP A 86 -12.23 -6.28 15.00
N ASN A 87 -13.18 -5.82 15.81
CA ASN A 87 -13.23 -6.11 17.25
C ASN A 87 -13.33 -7.60 17.57
N GLU A 88 -14.04 -8.41 16.74
CA GLU A 88 -14.20 -9.85 16.98
C GLU A 88 -12.86 -10.62 16.89
N VAL A 89 -11.90 -10.13 16.10
CA VAL A 89 -10.56 -10.71 15.99
C VAL A 89 -9.52 -9.91 16.78
N GLY A 90 -9.94 -8.83 17.44
CA GLY A 90 -9.07 -7.98 18.24
C GLY A 90 -8.00 -7.24 17.44
N ALA A 91 -8.30 -6.86 16.19
CA ALA A 91 -7.36 -6.10 15.37
C ALA A 91 -7.16 -4.69 15.94
N ASP A 92 -5.92 -4.35 16.28
CA ASP A 92 -5.54 -3.03 16.77
C ASP A 92 -5.40 -2.03 15.62
N VAL A 93 -4.77 -2.47 14.53
CA VAL A 93 -4.48 -1.65 13.35
C VAL A 93 -5.00 -2.35 12.10
N VAL A 94 -5.65 -1.59 11.23
CA VAL A 94 -6.05 -2.09 9.90
C VAL A 94 -5.18 -1.46 8.82
N ILE A 95 -4.63 -2.30 7.96
CA ILE A 95 -3.94 -1.88 6.74
C ILE A 95 -4.98 -1.86 5.61
N GLU A 96 -5.32 -0.66 5.15
CA GLU A 96 -6.21 -0.46 4.01
C GLU A 96 -5.39 -0.52 2.72
N SER A 97 -5.51 -1.59 1.97
CA SER A 97 -4.73 -1.85 0.75
C SER A 97 -5.58 -2.18 -0.48
N THR A 98 -6.88 -1.86 -0.46
CA THR A 98 -7.76 -1.98 -1.62
C THR A 98 -7.54 -0.87 -2.65
N GLY A 99 -7.08 0.30 -2.22
CA GLY A 99 -6.99 1.50 -3.04
C GLY A 99 -8.34 2.23 -3.23
N LEU A 100 -9.40 1.83 -2.52
CA LEU A 100 -10.75 2.38 -2.63
C LEU A 100 -11.07 3.39 -1.52
N PHE A 101 -10.75 3.06 -0.28
CA PHE A 101 -11.11 3.81 0.92
C PHE A 101 -9.94 4.70 1.37
N LEU A 102 -9.68 5.78 0.60
CA LEU A 102 -8.47 6.59 0.71
C LEU A 102 -8.71 8.00 1.28
N ASP A 103 -9.75 8.20 2.03
CA ASP A 103 -10.07 9.44 2.73
C ASP A 103 -10.58 9.14 4.15
N LYS A 104 -10.63 10.16 5.01
CA LYS A 104 -11.05 10.01 6.40
C LYS A 104 -12.44 9.41 6.55
N VAL A 105 -13.38 9.84 5.70
CA VAL A 105 -14.79 9.42 5.79
C VAL A 105 -14.92 7.93 5.48
N THR A 106 -14.29 7.48 4.41
CA THR A 106 -14.37 6.07 4.00
C THR A 106 -13.52 5.16 4.89
N ALA A 107 -12.34 5.62 5.35
CA ALA A 107 -11.49 4.87 6.27
C ALA A 107 -12.06 4.81 7.70
N GLN A 108 -12.88 5.79 8.11
CA GLN A 108 -13.57 5.79 9.41
C GLN A 108 -14.41 4.52 9.61
N LYS A 109 -14.96 3.94 8.55
CA LYS A 109 -15.70 2.68 8.60
C LYS A 109 -14.92 1.53 9.25
N HIS A 110 -13.61 1.49 9.12
CA HIS A 110 -12.77 0.50 9.81
C HIS A 110 -12.71 0.76 11.31
N ILE A 111 -12.66 2.02 11.72
CA ILE A 111 -12.72 2.40 13.15
C ILE A 111 -14.08 2.00 13.72
N ASP A 112 -15.16 2.31 12.99
CA ASP A 112 -16.54 1.97 13.40
C ASP A 112 -16.73 0.45 13.47
N ALA A 113 -16.01 -0.32 12.64
CA ALA A 113 -15.97 -1.79 12.70
C ALA A 113 -15.04 -2.33 13.82
N GLY A 114 -14.45 -1.46 14.65
CA GLY A 114 -13.73 -1.82 15.86
C GLY A 114 -12.20 -1.81 15.78
N ALA A 115 -11.61 -1.31 14.69
CA ALA A 115 -10.17 -1.05 14.65
C ALA A 115 -9.82 0.20 15.49
N LYS A 116 -8.63 0.21 16.10
CA LYS A 116 -8.14 1.40 16.84
C LYS A 116 -7.44 2.39 15.92
N LYS A 117 -6.82 1.89 14.86
CA LYS A 117 -6.07 2.68 13.88
C LYS A 117 -6.23 2.13 12.47
N VAL A 118 -6.10 3.02 11.48
CA VAL A 118 -6.10 2.66 10.06
C VAL A 118 -4.88 3.27 9.38
N ILE A 119 -4.17 2.44 8.62
CA ILE A 119 -3.05 2.88 7.78
C ILE A 119 -3.45 2.67 6.32
N LEU A 120 -3.59 3.78 5.58
CA LEU A 120 -3.80 3.74 4.14
C LEU A 120 -2.47 3.42 3.46
N SER A 121 -2.41 2.36 2.69
CA SER A 121 -1.21 1.95 1.93
C SER A 121 -0.99 2.76 0.64
N ALA A 122 -1.72 3.84 0.47
CA ALA A 122 -1.69 4.73 -0.69
C ALA A 122 -1.86 6.18 -0.25
N PRO A 123 -1.54 7.16 -1.11
CA PRO A 123 -1.77 8.57 -0.80
C PRO A 123 -3.25 8.83 -0.51
N SER A 124 -3.53 9.60 0.52
CA SER A 124 -4.89 10.01 0.82
C SER A 124 -5.43 10.99 -0.23
N LYS A 125 -6.75 11.02 -0.38
CA LYS A 125 -7.46 11.94 -1.28
C LYS A 125 -7.85 13.26 -0.60
N ASP A 126 -7.68 13.33 0.70
CA ASP A 126 -7.99 14.48 1.55
C ASP A 126 -6.78 14.91 2.38
N ASP A 127 -7.00 15.61 3.48
CA ASP A 127 -5.99 16.10 4.43
C ASP A 127 -5.58 15.06 5.50
N THR A 128 -5.85 13.76 5.29
CA THR A 128 -5.35 12.69 6.16
C THR A 128 -3.83 12.80 6.32
N PRO A 129 -3.28 12.83 7.53
CA PRO A 129 -1.86 12.92 7.76
C PRO A 129 -1.08 11.84 7.04
N MET A 130 -0.03 12.25 6.34
CA MET A 130 0.80 11.38 5.50
C MET A 130 2.20 11.29 6.10
N PHE A 131 2.70 10.07 6.26
CA PHE A 131 4.00 9.82 6.86
C PHE A 131 4.88 8.98 5.93
N VAL A 132 6.16 9.35 5.89
CA VAL A 132 7.23 8.55 5.28
C VAL A 132 8.26 8.26 6.38
N PHE A 133 8.55 6.98 6.59
CA PHE A 133 9.50 6.55 7.59
C PHE A 133 10.89 7.15 7.33
N GLY A 134 11.56 7.64 8.38
CA GLY A 134 12.85 8.34 8.27
C GLY A 134 12.77 9.78 7.77
N VAL A 135 11.57 10.29 7.40
CA VAL A 135 11.39 11.67 6.91
C VAL A 135 10.62 12.52 7.91
N ASN A 136 9.39 12.14 8.23
CA ASN A 136 8.51 12.88 9.12
C ASN A 136 7.71 11.99 10.09
N HIS A 137 8.10 10.73 10.27
CA HIS A 137 7.41 9.78 11.14
C HIS A 137 7.44 10.18 12.62
N ASP A 138 8.44 10.95 13.02
CA ASP A 138 8.60 11.52 14.36
C ASP A 138 7.54 12.59 14.69
N THR A 139 6.87 13.13 13.70
CA THR A 139 5.75 14.06 13.88
C THR A 139 4.42 13.36 14.14
N TYR A 140 4.38 12.03 14.20
CA TYR A 140 3.18 11.28 14.53
C TYR A 140 2.74 11.56 15.98
N ALA A 141 1.53 12.06 16.12
CA ALA A 141 0.95 12.47 17.41
C ALA A 141 -0.28 11.64 17.81
N GLY A 142 -0.36 10.37 17.36
CA GLY A 142 -1.44 9.48 17.77
C GLY A 142 -2.67 9.46 16.87
N GLN A 143 -2.61 10.04 15.67
CA GLN A 143 -3.74 10.08 14.74
C GLN A 143 -4.27 8.66 14.47
N ALA A 144 -5.62 8.52 14.44
CA ALA A 144 -6.27 7.23 14.27
C ALA A 144 -6.22 6.75 12.81
N ILE A 145 -6.24 7.66 11.84
CA ILE A 145 -6.19 7.37 10.41
C ILE A 145 -5.00 8.12 9.82
N VAL A 146 -4.09 7.38 9.19
CA VAL A 146 -2.87 7.92 8.58
C VAL A 146 -2.63 7.30 7.21
N SER A 147 -1.88 7.97 6.36
CA SER A 147 -1.43 7.46 5.07
C SER A 147 0.08 7.22 5.07
N ASN A 148 0.51 6.09 4.50
CA ASN A 148 1.92 5.79 4.24
C ASN A 148 2.39 6.30 2.87
N ALA A 149 1.72 7.28 2.29
CA ALA A 149 2.05 7.88 0.99
C ALA A 149 2.05 6.86 -0.17
N SER A 150 2.75 7.17 -1.26
CA SER A 150 2.93 6.29 -2.41
C SER A 150 4.32 5.64 -2.41
N CYS A 151 4.49 4.60 -3.21
CA CYS A 151 5.80 3.99 -3.47
C CYS A 151 6.84 5.02 -3.95
N THR A 152 6.47 5.87 -4.91
CA THR A 152 7.36 6.92 -5.43
C THR A 152 7.65 7.99 -4.37
N THR A 153 6.68 8.37 -3.53
CA THR A 153 6.92 9.31 -2.43
C THR A 153 7.87 8.72 -1.40
N ASN A 154 7.73 7.44 -1.06
CA ASN A 154 8.63 6.74 -0.14
C ASN A 154 10.07 6.60 -0.70
N CYS A 155 10.23 6.55 -2.02
CA CYS A 155 11.53 6.60 -2.68
C CYS A 155 12.12 8.03 -2.66
N LEU A 156 11.34 9.01 -3.14
CA LEU A 156 11.82 10.38 -3.39
C LEU A 156 12.04 11.19 -2.09
N ALA A 157 11.15 11.05 -1.11
CA ALA A 157 11.20 11.91 0.07
C ALA A 157 12.48 11.76 0.90
N PRO A 158 13.01 10.54 1.18
CA PRO A 158 14.29 10.39 1.87
C PRO A 158 15.46 11.04 1.11
N VAL A 159 15.53 10.84 -0.22
CA VAL A 159 16.57 11.45 -1.06
C VAL A 159 16.45 12.97 -1.06
N ALA A 160 15.24 13.49 -1.26
CA ALA A 160 14.97 14.92 -1.25
C ALA A 160 15.28 15.54 0.12
N LYS A 161 14.99 14.83 1.22
CA LYS A 161 15.33 15.28 2.58
C LYS A 161 16.83 15.47 2.73
N VAL A 162 17.64 14.47 2.38
CA VAL A 162 19.09 14.55 2.51
C VAL A 162 19.66 15.71 1.67
N LEU A 163 19.20 15.86 0.43
CA LEU A 163 19.65 16.94 -0.45
C LEU A 163 19.21 18.32 0.08
N ASN A 164 17.99 18.43 0.55
CA ASN A 164 17.46 19.68 1.11
C ASN A 164 18.19 20.09 2.41
N ASP A 165 18.39 19.14 3.32
CA ASP A 165 19.05 19.37 4.61
C ASP A 165 20.52 19.79 4.44
N LYS A 166 21.21 19.26 3.41
CA LYS A 166 22.64 19.52 3.18
C LYS A 166 22.90 20.76 2.34
N TRP A 167 22.13 20.99 1.30
CA TRP A 167 22.42 22.03 0.30
C TRP A 167 21.25 22.97 0.01
N GLY A 168 20.05 22.61 0.46
CA GLY A 168 18.82 23.30 0.11
C GLY A 168 18.38 23.05 -1.34
N ILE A 169 17.09 22.83 -1.54
CA ILE A 169 16.52 22.67 -2.88
C ILE A 169 15.73 23.94 -3.23
N LYS A 170 16.13 24.64 -4.29
CA LYS A 170 15.36 25.78 -4.82
C LYS A 170 14.19 25.29 -5.69
N ARG A 171 14.45 24.36 -6.61
CA ARG A 171 13.48 23.71 -7.47
C ARG A 171 14.06 22.41 -8.02
N GLY A 172 13.20 21.46 -8.39
CA GLY A 172 13.62 20.18 -8.95
C GLY A 172 12.61 19.62 -9.93
N LEU A 173 13.11 18.84 -10.88
CA LEU A 173 12.34 18.03 -11.80
C LEU A 173 12.63 16.56 -11.50
N MET A 174 11.60 15.80 -11.17
CA MET A 174 11.69 14.38 -10.90
C MET A 174 11.16 13.58 -12.08
N THR A 175 11.91 12.58 -12.48
CA THR A 175 11.42 11.54 -13.40
C THR A 175 11.48 10.19 -12.68
N THR A 176 10.36 9.48 -12.62
CA THR A 176 10.38 8.10 -12.12
C THR A 176 10.22 7.11 -13.26
N VAL A 177 11.16 6.17 -13.35
CA VAL A 177 11.07 4.98 -14.20
C VAL A 177 10.51 3.86 -13.33
N HIS A 178 9.25 3.49 -13.56
CA HIS A 178 8.46 2.71 -12.62
C HIS A 178 8.07 1.35 -13.20
N ALA A 179 8.18 0.31 -12.39
CA ALA A 179 7.71 -1.02 -12.74
C ALA A 179 6.22 -1.05 -13.12
N ALA A 180 5.85 -2.06 -13.90
CA ALA A 180 4.46 -2.38 -14.19
C ALA A 180 3.67 -2.67 -12.90
N THR A 181 2.44 -2.19 -12.84
CA THR A 181 1.49 -2.49 -11.75
C THR A 181 0.18 -2.99 -12.34
N ALA A 182 -0.76 -3.39 -11.49
CA ALA A 182 -2.07 -3.90 -11.93
C ALA A 182 -2.89 -2.89 -12.77
N THR A 183 -2.48 -1.62 -12.84
CA THR A 183 -3.13 -0.61 -13.68
C THR A 183 -2.69 -0.64 -15.14
N GLN A 184 -1.54 -1.21 -15.45
CA GLN A 184 -1.08 -1.42 -16.82
C GLN A 184 -1.82 -2.60 -17.45
N LYS A 185 -1.88 -2.61 -18.78
CA LYS A 185 -2.47 -3.71 -19.56
C LYS A 185 -1.38 -4.67 -20.03
N THR A 186 -1.67 -5.96 -20.06
CA THR A 186 -0.77 -6.98 -20.64
C THR A 186 -0.67 -6.78 -22.15
N VAL A 187 -1.84 -6.58 -22.79
CA VAL A 187 -1.99 -6.25 -24.22
C VAL A 187 -2.81 -4.96 -24.34
N ASP A 188 -2.83 -4.35 -25.54
CA ASP A 188 -3.62 -3.15 -25.78
C ASP A 188 -5.08 -3.33 -25.34
N GLY A 189 -5.59 -2.41 -24.54
CA GLY A 189 -6.95 -2.46 -24.02
C GLY A 189 -7.46 -1.09 -23.57
N PRO A 190 -8.76 -0.97 -23.29
CA PRO A 190 -9.36 0.32 -22.97
C PRO A 190 -8.81 0.87 -21.64
N SER A 191 -8.58 2.18 -21.64
CA SER A 191 -8.23 2.96 -20.45
C SER A 191 -8.97 4.29 -20.48
N ASN A 192 -9.95 4.45 -19.61
CA ASN A 192 -10.84 5.62 -19.62
C ASN A 192 -10.19 6.89 -19.06
N LYS A 193 -9.18 6.76 -18.20
CA LYS A 193 -8.55 7.91 -17.55
C LYS A 193 -7.37 8.48 -18.35
N ASP A 194 -6.57 7.62 -18.94
CA ASP A 194 -5.41 7.98 -19.74
C ASP A 194 -5.24 6.92 -20.84
N TRP A 195 -5.44 7.29 -22.07
CA TRP A 195 -5.36 6.37 -23.21
C TRP A 195 -3.98 5.69 -23.33
N ARG A 196 -2.92 6.39 -22.95
CA ARG A 196 -1.57 5.80 -22.91
C ARG A 196 -1.49 4.61 -21.95
N GLY A 197 -2.21 4.67 -20.83
CA GLY A 197 -2.32 3.56 -19.87
C GLY A 197 -3.03 2.33 -20.41
N GLY A 198 -3.66 2.42 -21.60
CA GLY A 198 -4.26 1.29 -22.31
C GLY A 198 -3.29 0.50 -23.19
N ARG A 199 -2.06 0.97 -23.35
CA ARG A 199 -1.04 0.25 -24.15
C ARG A 199 -0.49 -0.96 -23.39
N GLY A 200 -0.14 -2.01 -24.12
CA GLY A 200 0.48 -3.20 -23.58
C GLY A 200 1.85 -2.88 -22.98
N ILE A 201 2.06 -3.28 -21.73
CA ILE A 201 3.27 -2.90 -20.97
C ILE A 201 4.52 -3.62 -21.45
N LEU A 202 4.39 -4.80 -22.05
CA LEU A 202 5.53 -5.61 -22.44
C LEU A 202 6.38 -4.99 -23.54
N GLU A 203 5.75 -4.16 -24.40
CA GLU A 203 6.37 -3.59 -25.61
C GLU A 203 6.55 -2.07 -25.52
N ASN A 204 6.18 -1.45 -24.40
CA ASN A 204 6.09 0.00 -24.33
C ASN A 204 6.79 0.59 -23.09
N ILE A 205 7.29 1.81 -23.26
CA ILE A 205 7.56 2.75 -22.17
C ILE A 205 6.38 3.73 -22.12
N ILE A 206 5.56 3.63 -21.09
CA ILE A 206 4.26 4.31 -21.00
C ILE A 206 4.37 5.56 -20.12
N PRO A 207 4.29 6.79 -20.67
CA PRO A 207 4.21 8.00 -19.87
C PRO A 207 2.94 8.01 -19.01
N SER A 208 3.07 8.42 -17.77
CA SER A 208 1.96 8.47 -16.80
C SER A 208 2.09 9.71 -15.92
N SER A 209 0.98 10.21 -15.44
CA SER A 209 0.99 11.26 -14.43
C SER A 209 1.42 10.71 -13.07
N THR A 210 2.03 11.55 -12.23
CA THR A 210 2.37 11.21 -10.85
C THR A 210 2.12 12.39 -9.92
N GLY A 211 1.55 12.09 -8.75
CA GLY A 211 1.38 13.05 -7.66
C GLY A 211 2.55 13.07 -6.67
N ALA A 212 3.58 12.24 -6.87
CA ALA A 212 4.63 12.03 -5.88
C ALA A 212 5.44 13.29 -5.57
N ALA A 213 5.78 14.09 -6.58
CA ALA A 213 6.49 15.36 -6.37
C ALA A 213 5.69 16.35 -5.50
N LYS A 214 4.36 16.38 -5.67
CA LYS A 214 3.46 17.18 -4.82
C LYS A 214 3.37 16.59 -3.41
N ALA A 215 3.30 15.28 -3.29
CA ALA A 215 3.21 14.59 -2.00
C ALA A 215 4.49 14.76 -1.16
N VAL A 216 5.67 14.90 -1.77
CA VAL A 216 6.90 15.25 -1.04
C VAL A 216 6.76 16.60 -0.34
N GLY A 217 6.09 17.58 -0.94
CA GLY A 217 5.80 18.87 -0.27
C GLY A 217 4.81 18.78 0.90
N VAL A 218 4.08 17.65 1.03
CA VAL A 218 3.24 17.38 2.20
C VAL A 218 4.08 16.84 3.36
N VAL A 219 5.00 15.92 3.08
CA VAL A 219 5.85 15.29 4.12
C VAL A 219 7.10 16.09 4.45
N ILE A 220 7.54 16.99 3.56
CA ILE A 220 8.63 17.94 3.74
C ILE A 220 8.11 19.33 3.33
N PRO A 221 7.48 20.09 4.26
CA PRO A 221 6.81 21.37 3.94
C PRO A 221 7.69 22.40 3.24
N GLU A 222 9.00 22.41 3.51
CA GLU A 222 9.97 23.30 2.88
C GLU A 222 10.10 23.05 1.37
N LEU A 223 9.71 21.87 0.89
CA LEU A 223 9.74 21.51 -0.53
C LEU A 223 8.40 21.70 -1.24
N ASN A 224 7.40 22.25 -0.54
CA ASN A 224 6.10 22.52 -1.14
C ASN A 224 6.25 23.44 -2.36
N LYS A 225 5.67 23.02 -3.51
CA LYS A 225 5.73 23.71 -4.81
C LYS A 225 7.14 23.87 -5.43
N LYS A 226 8.19 23.26 -4.83
CA LYS A 226 9.53 23.30 -5.40
C LYS A 226 9.82 22.15 -6.37
N LEU A 227 9.05 21.07 -6.29
CA LEU A 227 9.23 19.88 -7.11
C LEU A 227 8.06 19.69 -8.08
N THR A 228 8.37 19.25 -9.28
CA THR A 228 7.42 18.71 -10.25
C THR A 228 7.98 17.41 -10.83
N GLY A 229 7.14 16.63 -11.53
CA GLY A 229 7.63 15.36 -12.04
C GLY A 229 6.73 14.68 -13.05
N MET A 230 7.33 13.67 -13.70
CA MET A 230 6.67 12.75 -14.62
C MET A 230 7.03 11.30 -14.28
N SER A 231 6.26 10.37 -14.82
CA SER A 231 6.44 8.94 -14.60
C SER A 231 6.45 8.20 -15.93
N PHE A 232 7.31 7.20 -16.04
CA PHE A 232 7.29 6.23 -17.13
C PHE A 232 7.11 4.83 -16.57
N ARG A 233 6.11 4.11 -17.06
CA ARG A 233 5.93 2.69 -16.75
C ARG A 233 6.71 1.86 -17.75
N VAL A 234 7.52 0.92 -17.25
CA VAL A 234 8.42 0.07 -18.06
C VAL A 234 8.13 -1.41 -17.79
N PRO A 235 8.52 -2.32 -18.72
CA PRO A 235 8.26 -3.75 -18.60
C PRO A 235 9.22 -4.43 -17.60
N THR A 236 9.17 -4.01 -16.35
CA THR A 236 9.86 -4.64 -15.23
C THR A 236 8.86 -5.06 -14.18
N SER A 237 9.19 -6.11 -13.43
CA SER A 237 8.27 -6.75 -12.49
C SER A 237 8.11 -5.98 -11.18
N ASP A 238 9.15 -5.30 -10.72
CA ASP A 238 9.14 -4.47 -9.52
C ASP A 238 10.19 -3.36 -9.60
N VAL A 239 10.31 -2.60 -8.52
CA VAL A 239 11.21 -1.46 -8.34
C VAL A 239 10.81 -0.22 -9.15
N SER A 240 11.24 0.92 -8.68
CA SER A 240 11.16 2.22 -9.36
C SER A 240 12.43 3.01 -9.07
N VAL A 241 12.90 3.69 -10.08
CA VAL A 241 14.07 4.57 -9.98
C VAL A 241 13.63 6.00 -10.24
#